data_c04c32f05f0fece5726cd0a15bec690a
#
_entry.id   c04c32f05f0fece5726cd0a15bec690a
#
_cell.length_a   1.000
_cell.length_b   1.000
_cell.length_c   1.000
_cell.angle_alpha   90.00
_cell.angle_beta   90.00
_cell.angle_gamma   90.00
#
_symmetry.space_group_name_H-M   'P 1'
#
loop_
_entity.id
_entity.type
_entity.pdbx_description
1 polymer ?
#
loop_
_entity_poly.entity_id
_entity_poly.type
_entity_poly.pdbx_seq_one_letter_code
_entity_poly.pdbx_strand_id
1 'polypeptide(L)'
;MEIEIYLGILLEGKAHLFIRESSGLIKQVSFLDVVMLNIGNMSAGLALFTSITPYVLPGSNLLIATLIAFLLALPQAYVYTYFITKIPRTGGDYVWISRMLNGGIGAIMALTLMIESLAYFALTAFFASQAIQLVLSEIGKLNGNYALINIGNVLIQPIPSFILAFAAFAIIIGINIAKAKWGYSLITILGLFSLAATIIAIGIILANVSDFVAKTSAMITAMGGKVANYQGPTFSWGATLFMLPFLAMFTFPWMQAGPAVSAEIKGKRALRYNVYVSLILTFILVLAGYGVMYCAGGYNFTTAQYINNGYIYNFWTAAIWLSNSQLLQWLIGLGLIAWEFFILAYGAIVFSRYIFALAFDRVLPSIFAHVTRKGSPIYTHILDLLATGFFLGVIVFLGSQNALALYGAIVLGTLYFLVVGIAGIWHSIKTRDIRLLLASLMTAGYFTYLTYISATNPDFGFMQSDGIVNPITLTFVVGTLVFSVAVYLAAYFYNKRRGVDLNLIYKEIPPE
;
A
#
# COMPACT_ATOMS: atom_id res chain seq x y z
N MET A 1 3.34 -32.99 45.53
CA MET A 1 4.64 -33.39 44.95
C MET A 1 4.57 -34.71 44.19
N GLU A 2 3.94 -35.77 44.68
CA GLU A 2 3.76 -37.02 43.91
C GLU A 2 2.73 -36.96 42.79
N ILE A 3 1.68 -36.15 42.92
CA ILE A 3 0.66 -35.93 41.86
C ILE A 3 1.18 -35.11 40.69
N GLU A 4 2.10 -34.18 40.94
CA GLU A 4 2.73 -33.39 39.89
C GLU A 4 3.74 -34.18 39.04
N ILE A 5 4.42 -35.16 39.67
CA ILE A 5 5.34 -36.06 38.95
C ILE A 5 4.56 -37.07 38.07
N TYR A 6 3.40 -37.54 38.53
CA TYR A 6 2.53 -38.43 37.75
C TYR A 6 1.85 -37.74 36.57
N LEU A 7 1.48 -36.45 36.69
CA LEU A 7 0.98 -35.64 35.57
C LEU A 7 2.09 -35.37 34.53
N GLY A 8 3.33 -35.16 34.96
CA GLY A 8 4.49 -34.97 34.08
C GLY A 8 4.79 -36.20 33.24
N ILE A 9 4.72 -37.40 33.81
CA ILE A 9 5.01 -38.66 33.09
C ILE A 9 3.87 -39.09 32.16
N LEU A 10 2.62 -38.73 32.46
CA LEU A 10 1.48 -38.98 31.56
C LEU A 10 1.40 -38.02 30.40
N LEU A 11 2.10 -36.90 30.45
CA LEU A 11 2.19 -35.90 29.36
C LEU A 11 3.35 -36.17 28.40
N GLU A 12 4.35 -36.99 28.76
CA GLU A 12 5.45 -37.34 27.86
C GLU A 12 5.07 -38.28 26.69
N GLY A 13 3.90 -38.90 26.73
CA GLY A 13 3.41 -39.80 25.68
C GLY A 13 2.30 -39.26 24.79
N LYS A 14 1.76 -38.06 25.07
CA LYS A 14 0.79 -37.40 24.20
C LYS A 14 1.46 -36.22 23.52
N ALA A 15 1.35 -36.17 22.19
CA ALA A 15 1.77 -35.05 21.35
C ALA A 15 1.75 -33.74 22.16
N HIS A 16 2.92 -33.08 22.31
CA HIS A 16 3.02 -31.81 23.02
C HIS A 16 1.93 -30.88 22.52
N LEU A 17 0.86 -30.75 23.25
CA LEU A 17 -0.16 -29.73 23.03
C LEU A 17 0.56 -28.40 23.10
N PHE A 18 0.68 -27.76 21.95
CA PHE A 18 1.37 -26.49 21.79
C PHE A 18 0.56 -25.41 22.51
N ILE A 19 0.89 -25.11 23.73
CA ILE A 19 0.34 -23.95 24.44
C ILE A 19 1.01 -22.71 23.85
N ARG A 20 0.28 -21.95 23.04
CA ARG A 20 0.73 -20.64 22.57
C ARG A 20 0.61 -19.66 23.73
N GLU A 21 1.73 -19.08 24.11
CA GLU A 21 1.74 -17.94 25.02
C GLU A 21 1.09 -16.73 24.35
N SER A 22 0.67 -15.73 25.13
CA SER A 22 0.16 -14.44 24.62
C SER A 22 1.13 -13.84 23.60
N SER A 23 0.60 -13.14 22.58
CA SER A 23 1.40 -12.49 21.54
C SER A 23 2.36 -11.41 22.08
N GLY A 24 2.12 -10.89 23.27
CA GLY A 24 2.88 -9.79 23.86
C GLY A 24 2.61 -8.42 23.20
N LEU A 25 1.78 -8.37 22.17
CA LEU A 25 1.36 -7.12 21.54
C LEU A 25 0.31 -6.41 22.40
N ILE A 26 0.44 -5.09 22.51
CA ILE A 26 -0.37 -4.27 23.41
C ILE A 26 -1.51 -3.61 22.63
N LYS A 27 -2.74 -3.66 23.16
CA LYS A 27 -3.88 -2.90 22.62
C LYS A 27 -3.63 -1.41 22.82
N GLN A 28 -3.20 -0.72 21.77
CA GLN A 28 -2.82 0.69 21.82
C GLN A 28 -3.30 1.53 20.62
N VAL A 29 -3.76 0.90 19.55
CA VAL A 29 -4.19 1.57 18.30
C VAL A 29 -5.57 2.18 18.49
N SER A 30 -5.68 3.50 18.35
CA SER A 30 -6.96 4.22 18.40
C SER A 30 -7.73 4.09 17.09
N PHE A 31 -8.99 4.55 17.09
CA PHE A 31 -9.78 4.64 15.84
C PHE A 31 -9.12 5.51 14.79
N LEU A 32 -8.59 6.66 15.19
CA LEU A 32 -7.92 7.57 14.28
C LEU A 32 -6.63 6.94 13.71
N ASP A 33 -5.83 6.27 14.55
CA ASP A 33 -4.60 5.62 14.11
C ASP A 33 -4.88 4.56 13.04
N VAL A 34 -5.89 3.70 13.24
CA VAL A 34 -6.21 2.65 12.26
C VAL A 34 -6.85 3.20 10.98
N VAL A 35 -7.63 4.28 11.07
CA VAL A 35 -8.16 4.97 9.89
C VAL A 35 -7.01 5.57 9.08
N MET A 36 -6.06 6.25 9.73
CA MET A 36 -4.88 6.78 9.04
C MET A 36 -4.01 5.65 8.46
N LEU A 37 -3.82 4.55 9.18
CA LEU A 37 -3.09 3.39 8.68
C LEU A 37 -3.67 2.86 7.35
N ASN A 38 -4.99 2.74 7.26
CA ASN A 38 -5.67 2.32 6.03
C ASN A 38 -5.58 3.39 4.92
N ILE A 39 -5.75 4.69 5.25
CA ILE A 39 -5.64 5.77 4.25
C ILE A 39 -4.22 5.83 3.69
N GLY A 40 -3.18 5.66 4.52
CA GLY A 40 -1.80 5.56 4.07
C GLY A 40 -1.59 4.42 3.08
N ASN A 41 -2.20 3.26 3.34
CA ASN A 41 -2.15 2.11 2.45
C ASN A 41 -2.90 2.35 1.12
N MET A 42 -4.05 3.04 1.14
CA MET A 42 -4.82 3.38 -0.06
C MET A 42 -4.24 4.55 -0.86
N SER A 43 -3.31 5.31 -0.32
CA SER A 43 -2.43 6.28 -1.00
C SER A 43 -3.14 7.32 -1.90
N ALA A 44 -4.17 8.02 -1.39
CA ALA A 44 -4.87 9.04 -2.17
C ALA A 44 -3.92 10.13 -2.75
N GLY A 45 -2.89 10.51 -1.99
CA GLY A 45 -1.91 11.51 -2.44
C GLY A 45 -1.06 11.05 -3.61
N LEU A 46 -0.67 9.78 -3.65
CA LEU A 46 0.05 9.18 -4.77
C LEU A 46 -0.86 9.03 -6.01
N ALA A 47 -2.15 8.71 -5.82
CA ALA A 47 -3.13 8.69 -6.90
C ALA A 47 -3.27 10.06 -7.58
N LEU A 48 -3.23 11.15 -6.81
CA LEU A 48 -3.28 12.52 -7.31
C LEU A 48 -1.92 13.06 -7.80
N PHE A 49 -0.85 12.28 -7.69
CA PHE A 49 0.50 12.63 -8.15
C PHE A 49 0.77 12.03 -9.53
N THR A 50 1.41 10.89 -9.62
CA THR A 50 1.90 10.33 -10.89
C THR A 50 1.43 8.90 -11.19
N SER A 51 0.65 8.29 -10.30
CA SER A 51 0.25 6.89 -10.45
C SER A 51 -0.83 6.65 -11.51
N ILE A 52 -1.59 7.68 -11.86
CA ILE A 52 -2.77 7.55 -12.72
C ILE A 52 -2.73 8.52 -13.91
N THR A 53 -2.30 9.76 -13.67
CA THR A 53 -2.34 10.83 -14.70
C THR A 53 -1.56 10.52 -15.97
N PRO A 54 -0.38 9.85 -15.95
CA PRO A 54 0.36 9.52 -17.16
C PRO A 54 -0.32 8.49 -18.09
N TYR A 55 -1.32 7.76 -17.57
CA TYR A 55 -2.03 6.70 -18.30
C TYR A 55 -3.39 7.12 -18.83
N VAL A 56 -3.76 8.39 -18.69
CA VAL A 56 -5.05 8.92 -19.15
C VAL A 56 -5.18 8.81 -20.66
N LEU A 57 -6.29 8.25 -21.13
CA LEU A 57 -6.60 8.11 -22.55
C LEU A 57 -7.60 9.17 -23.02
N PRO A 58 -7.57 9.54 -24.32
CA PRO A 58 -8.59 10.41 -24.90
C PRO A 58 -10.00 9.86 -24.70
N GLY A 59 -10.92 10.70 -24.22
CA GLY A 59 -12.29 10.32 -23.92
C GLY A 59 -12.50 9.70 -22.55
N SER A 60 -11.46 9.43 -21.76
CA SER A 60 -11.61 8.91 -20.40
C SER A 60 -12.16 9.96 -19.42
N ASN A 61 -12.97 9.51 -18.49
CA ASN A 61 -13.49 10.35 -17.41
C ASN A 61 -13.04 9.78 -16.06
N LEU A 62 -12.06 10.44 -15.42
CA LEU A 62 -11.49 9.98 -14.14
C LEU A 62 -12.51 10.04 -12.99
N LEU A 63 -13.50 10.92 -13.03
CA LEU A 63 -14.53 11.01 -11.99
C LEU A 63 -15.44 9.78 -12.01
N ILE A 64 -15.90 9.40 -13.22
CA ILE A 64 -16.72 8.20 -13.41
C ILE A 64 -15.89 6.95 -13.08
N ALA A 65 -14.65 6.87 -13.55
CA ALA A 65 -13.76 5.75 -13.25
C ALA A 65 -13.52 5.62 -11.75
N THR A 66 -13.28 6.72 -11.03
CA THR A 66 -13.12 6.74 -9.57
C THR A 66 -14.35 6.24 -8.85
N LEU A 67 -15.55 6.67 -9.27
CA LEU A 67 -16.82 6.20 -8.70
C LEU A 67 -17.01 4.70 -8.90
N ILE A 68 -16.76 4.20 -10.11
CA ILE A 68 -16.92 2.76 -10.41
C ILE A 68 -15.89 1.94 -9.61
N ALA A 69 -14.63 2.37 -9.56
CA ALA A 69 -13.59 1.68 -8.80
C ALA A 69 -13.92 1.63 -7.31
N PHE A 70 -14.45 2.71 -6.73
CA PHE A 70 -14.95 2.75 -5.36
C PHE A 70 -16.10 1.76 -5.13
N LEU A 71 -17.10 1.73 -6.01
CA LEU A 71 -18.25 0.80 -5.90
C LEU A 71 -17.80 -0.65 -5.99
N LEU A 72 -16.82 -0.97 -6.84
CA LEU A 72 -16.25 -2.31 -6.96
C LEU A 72 -15.39 -2.72 -5.75
N ALA A 73 -14.90 -1.76 -4.97
CA ALA A 73 -14.17 -2.03 -3.73
C ALA A 73 -15.08 -2.27 -2.51
N LEU A 74 -16.38 -1.89 -2.55
CA LEU A 74 -17.30 -2.06 -1.43
C LEU A 74 -17.51 -3.53 -1.00
N PRO A 75 -17.64 -4.52 -1.92
CA PRO A 75 -17.73 -5.93 -1.53
C PRO A 75 -16.51 -6.40 -0.74
N GLN A 76 -15.30 -6.00 -1.15
CA GLN A 76 -14.08 -6.30 -0.41
C GLN A 76 -14.11 -5.65 0.99
N ALA A 77 -14.52 -4.40 1.10
CA ALA A 77 -14.67 -3.72 2.39
C ALA A 77 -15.64 -4.45 3.33
N TYR A 78 -16.72 -5.05 2.79
CA TYR A 78 -17.63 -5.89 3.57
C TYR A 78 -16.92 -7.17 4.06
N VAL A 79 -16.22 -7.89 3.19
CA VAL A 79 -15.46 -9.09 3.54
C VAL A 79 -14.44 -8.80 4.65
N TYR A 80 -13.66 -7.73 4.49
CA TYR A 80 -12.66 -7.31 5.47
C TYR A 80 -13.29 -6.88 6.80
N THR A 81 -14.39 -6.13 6.77
CA THR A 81 -15.12 -5.73 7.98
C THR A 81 -15.72 -6.93 8.70
N TYR A 82 -16.24 -7.90 7.96
CA TYR A 82 -16.76 -9.15 8.52
C TYR A 82 -15.67 -9.88 9.30
N PHE A 83 -14.53 -10.15 8.66
CA PHE A 83 -13.48 -10.94 9.29
C PHE A 83 -12.74 -10.19 10.39
N ILE A 84 -12.44 -8.90 10.25
CA ILE A 84 -11.77 -8.12 11.31
C ILE A 84 -12.61 -8.03 12.58
N THR A 85 -13.94 -8.08 12.47
CA THR A 85 -14.83 -8.07 13.64
C THR A 85 -14.98 -9.44 14.29
N LYS A 86 -14.84 -10.52 13.52
CA LYS A 86 -14.99 -11.91 14.00
C LYS A 86 -13.67 -12.50 14.48
N ILE A 87 -12.58 -12.19 13.79
CA ILE A 87 -11.24 -12.75 14.03
C ILE A 87 -10.22 -11.59 14.04
N PRO A 88 -10.26 -10.73 15.09
CA PRO A 88 -9.31 -9.63 15.23
C PRO A 88 -7.94 -10.15 15.71
N ARG A 89 -7.10 -10.59 14.79
CA ARG A 89 -5.77 -11.17 15.10
C ARG A 89 -4.69 -10.46 14.28
N THR A 90 -3.49 -10.39 14.87
CA THR A 90 -2.30 -9.88 14.19
C THR A 90 -2.01 -10.70 12.95
N GLY A 91 -1.68 -10.01 11.84
CA GLY A 91 -1.53 -10.63 10.53
C GLY A 91 -2.84 -10.73 9.74
N GLY A 92 -3.99 -10.29 10.31
CA GLY A 92 -5.26 -10.05 9.62
C GLY A 92 -5.68 -11.16 8.66
N ASP A 93 -5.70 -10.84 7.38
CA ASP A 93 -6.15 -11.73 6.30
C ASP A 93 -5.26 -12.96 6.10
N TYR A 94 -3.96 -12.93 6.47
CA TYR A 94 -3.16 -14.15 6.59
C TYR A 94 -3.83 -15.17 7.53
N VAL A 95 -4.30 -14.70 8.69
CA VAL A 95 -4.97 -15.56 9.66
C VAL A 95 -6.28 -16.10 9.09
N TRP A 96 -7.02 -15.28 8.34
CA TRP A 96 -8.27 -15.70 7.71
C TRP A 96 -8.04 -16.77 6.64
N ILE A 97 -7.10 -16.54 5.70
CA ILE A 97 -6.77 -17.52 4.66
C ILE A 97 -6.31 -18.84 5.30
N SER A 98 -5.37 -18.77 6.24
CA SER A 98 -4.75 -19.96 6.82
C SER A 98 -5.71 -20.80 7.67
N ARG A 99 -6.72 -20.19 8.32
CA ARG A 99 -7.70 -20.89 9.17
C ARG A 99 -8.97 -21.27 8.44
N MET A 100 -9.36 -20.49 7.43
CA MET A 100 -10.61 -20.73 6.70
C MET A 100 -10.40 -21.64 5.48
N LEU A 101 -9.31 -21.44 4.74
CA LEU A 101 -9.04 -22.18 3.50
C LEU A 101 -7.99 -23.29 3.72
N ASN A 102 -6.73 -22.92 3.90
CA ASN A 102 -5.61 -23.85 4.11
C ASN A 102 -4.40 -23.13 4.71
N GLY A 103 -3.76 -23.75 5.73
CA GLY A 103 -2.62 -23.17 6.43
C GLY A 103 -1.40 -22.92 5.53
N GLY A 104 -1.09 -23.86 4.64
CA GLY A 104 0.02 -23.73 3.69
C GLY A 104 -0.23 -22.63 2.67
N ILE A 105 -1.43 -22.59 2.09
CA ILE A 105 -1.82 -21.51 1.16
C ILE A 105 -1.72 -20.15 1.86
N GLY A 106 -2.25 -20.04 3.08
CA GLY A 106 -2.17 -18.79 3.84
C GLY A 106 -0.74 -18.33 4.08
N ALA A 107 0.14 -19.23 4.48
CA ALA A 107 1.54 -18.93 4.75
C ALA A 107 2.30 -18.54 3.46
N ILE A 108 2.14 -19.29 2.38
CA ILE A 108 2.79 -19.01 1.09
C ILE A 108 2.32 -17.66 0.55
N MET A 109 1.02 -17.39 0.56
CA MET A 109 0.47 -16.15 0.06
C MET A 109 0.87 -14.94 0.92
N ALA A 110 0.93 -15.07 2.25
CA ALA A 110 1.41 -14.02 3.13
C ALA A 110 2.89 -13.70 2.92
N LEU A 111 3.75 -14.70 2.75
CA LEU A 111 5.15 -14.52 2.38
C LEU A 111 5.28 -13.82 1.03
N THR A 112 4.48 -14.24 0.04
CA THR A 112 4.44 -13.64 -1.30
C THR A 112 4.07 -12.16 -1.23
N LEU A 113 3.00 -11.80 -0.51
CA LEU A 113 2.59 -10.41 -0.31
C LEU A 113 3.68 -9.60 0.40
N MET A 114 4.36 -10.17 1.41
CA MET A 114 5.39 -9.43 2.14
C MET A 114 6.62 -9.14 1.27
N ILE A 115 7.04 -10.08 0.41
CA ILE A 115 8.17 -9.84 -0.51
C ILE A 115 7.79 -8.81 -1.58
N GLU A 116 6.58 -8.88 -2.12
CA GLU A 116 6.05 -7.85 -3.03
C GLU A 116 6.00 -6.49 -2.34
N SER A 117 5.55 -6.42 -1.08
CA SER A 117 5.48 -5.18 -0.30
C SER A 117 6.87 -4.55 -0.08
N LEU A 118 7.94 -5.34 0.10
CA LEU A 118 9.30 -4.81 0.20
C LEU A 118 9.75 -4.09 -1.08
N ALA A 119 9.41 -4.66 -2.25
CA ALA A 119 9.66 -4.01 -3.53
C ALA A 119 8.84 -2.71 -3.68
N TYR A 120 7.58 -2.72 -3.25
CA TYR A 120 6.73 -1.54 -3.26
C TYR A 120 7.24 -0.43 -2.32
N PHE A 121 7.71 -0.77 -1.12
CA PHE A 121 8.28 0.22 -0.20
C PHE A 121 9.59 0.82 -0.73
N ALA A 122 10.42 0.02 -1.41
CA ALA A 122 11.60 0.51 -2.09
C ALA A 122 11.25 1.48 -3.22
N LEU A 123 10.21 1.17 -4.02
CA LEU A 123 9.68 2.07 -5.05
C LEU A 123 9.14 3.37 -4.43
N THR A 124 8.39 3.29 -3.34
CA THR A 124 7.85 4.47 -2.64
C THR A 124 8.98 5.33 -2.07
N ALA A 125 10.02 4.72 -1.49
CA ALA A 125 11.19 5.46 -1.02
C ALA A 125 11.93 6.17 -2.16
N PHE A 126 12.03 5.54 -3.31
CA PHE A 126 12.55 6.16 -4.53
C PHE A 126 11.66 7.30 -5.02
N PHE A 127 10.33 7.12 -5.08
CA PHE A 127 9.39 8.18 -5.46
C PHE A 127 9.37 9.33 -4.46
N ALA A 128 9.60 9.09 -3.17
CA ALA A 128 9.77 10.15 -2.18
C ALA A 128 10.94 11.08 -2.54
N SER A 129 12.07 10.54 -3.03
CA SER A 129 13.20 11.36 -3.50
C SER A 129 12.84 12.18 -4.74
N GLN A 130 12.05 11.62 -5.65
CA GLN A 130 11.56 12.34 -6.84
C GLN A 130 10.53 13.42 -6.46
N ALA A 131 9.64 13.16 -5.52
CA ALA A 131 8.69 14.15 -5.00
C ALA A 131 9.43 15.33 -4.35
N ILE A 132 10.48 15.08 -3.58
CA ILE A 132 11.33 16.13 -3.02
C ILE A 132 11.98 16.96 -4.13
N GLN A 133 12.59 16.32 -5.13
CA GLN A 133 13.20 17.00 -6.27
C GLN A 133 12.18 17.85 -7.03
N LEU A 134 10.99 17.30 -7.29
CA LEU A 134 9.94 18.01 -8.00
C LEU A 134 9.49 19.26 -7.23
N VAL A 135 9.20 19.12 -5.93
CA VAL A 135 8.80 20.25 -5.07
C VAL A 135 9.85 21.34 -5.04
N LEU A 136 11.13 20.98 -4.87
CA LEU A 136 12.25 21.94 -4.88
C LEU A 136 12.36 22.64 -6.24
N SER A 137 12.22 21.91 -7.34
CA SER A 137 12.30 22.44 -8.69
C SER A 137 11.12 23.38 -9.02
N GLU A 138 9.89 22.98 -8.65
CA GLU A 138 8.68 23.79 -8.87
C GLU A 138 8.72 25.10 -8.09
N ILE A 139 9.00 25.03 -6.78
CA ILE A 139 9.12 26.23 -5.93
C ILE A 139 10.32 27.08 -6.36
N GLY A 140 11.44 26.45 -6.70
CA GLY A 140 12.63 27.12 -7.18
C GLY A 140 12.40 27.91 -8.48
N LYS A 141 11.77 27.29 -9.48
CA LYS A 141 11.45 27.92 -10.76
C LYS A 141 10.41 29.02 -10.60
N LEU A 142 9.35 28.78 -9.83
CA LEU A 142 8.29 29.75 -9.59
C LEU A 142 8.80 31.03 -8.91
N ASN A 143 9.80 30.90 -8.02
CA ASN A 143 10.35 32.04 -7.25
C ASN A 143 11.75 32.51 -7.74
N GLY A 144 12.24 31.97 -8.86
CA GLY A 144 13.57 32.34 -9.38
C GLY A 144 14.74 31.91 -8.48
N ASN A 145 14.53 30.88 -7.63
CA ASN A 145 15.54 30.41 -6.67
C ASN A 145 16.34 29.22 -7.25
N TYR A 146 17.44 29.54 -7.91
CA TYR A 146 18.33 28.55 -8.52
C TYR A 146 18.98 27.60 -7.52
N ALA A 147 19.18 28.00 -6.25
CA ALA A 147 19.74 27.14 -5.23
C ALA A 147 18.81 25.93 -4.94
N LEU A 148 17.49 26.15 -4.85
CA LEU A 148 16.54 25.06 -4.68
C LEU A 148 16.54 24.10 -5.87
N ILE A 149 16.61 24.62 -7.10
CA ILE A 149 16.68 23.80 -8.33
C ILE A 149 17.93 22.93 -8.31
N ASN A 150 19.09 23.52 -7.97
CA ASN A 150 20.36 22.80 -7.91
C ASN A 150 20.36 21.72 -6.83
N ILE A 151 19.82 22.01 -5.63
CA ILE A 151 19.66 21.02 -4.57
C ILE A 151 18.79 19.86 -5.06
N GLY A 152 17.64 20.14 -5.68
CA GLY A 152 16.78 19.11 -6.25
C GLY A 152 17.49 18.22 -7.26
N ASN A 153 18.27 18.83 -8.18
CA ASN A 153 19.04 18.10 -9.19
C ASN A 153 20.16 17.23 -8.59
N VAL A 154 20.75 17.64 -7.47
CA VAL A 154 21.75 16.82 -6.74
C VAL A 154 21.06 15.65 -6.05
N LEU A 155 19.91 15.88 -5.41
CA LEU A 155 19.19 14.86 -4.63
C LEU A 155 18.61 13.73 -5.48
N ILE A 156 18.40 13.93 -6.78
CA ILE A 156 17.93 12.87 -7.69
C ILE A 156 19.07 11.99 -8.25
N GLN A 157 20.32 12.40 -8.06
CA GLN A 157 21.46 11.56 -8.46
C GLN A 157 21.47 10.25 -7.65
N PRO A 158 21.99 9.13 -8.21
CA PRO A 158 21.85 7.81 -7.59
C PRO A 158 22.29 7.75 -6.12
N ILE A 159 23.48 8.21 -5.79
CA ILE A 159 24.01 8.13 -4.42
C ILE A 159 23.23 9.03 -3.44
N PRO A 160 23.03 10.34 -3.71
CA PRO A 160 22.20 11.19 -2.83
C PRO A 160 20.75 10.68 -2.70
N SER A 161 20.11 10.22 -3.78
CA SER A 161 18.76 9.67 -3.76
C SER A 161 18.68 8.44 -2.87
N PHE A 162 19.62 7.50 -3.00
CA PHE A 162 19.68 6.32 -2.15
C PHE A 162 19.85 6.69 -0.67
N ILE A 163 20.82 7.57 -0.36
CA ILE A 163 21.09 7.98 1.02
C ILE A 163 19.86 8.66 1.63
N LEU A 164 19.22 9.58 0.90
CA LEU A 164 18.04 10.29 1.38
C LEU A 164 16.88 9.34 1.66
N ALA A 165 16.55 8.48 0.70
CA ALA A 165 15.46 7.54 0.81
C ALA A 165 15.70 6.50 1.92
N PHE A 166 16.89 5.93 1.98
CA PHE A 166 17.27 4.95 3.00
C PHE A 166 17.31 5.56 4.39
N ALA A 167 17.90 6.76 4.55
CA ALA A 167 17.95 7.45 5.85
C ALA A 167 16.54 7.79 6.36
N ALA A 168 15.66 8.29 5.50
CA ALA A 168 14.28 8.56 5.86
C ALA A 168 13.53 7.30 6.31
N PHE A 169 13.70 6.20 5.58
CA PHE A 169 13.12 4.91 5.97
C PHE A 169 13.72 4.37 7.26
N ALA A 170 15.04 4.49 7.45
CA ALA A 170 15.71 4.07 8.68
C ALA A 170 15.23 4.87 9.91
N ILE A 171 14.92 6.16 9.76
CA ILE A 171 14.32 6.97 10.83
C ILE A 171 12.93 6.44 11.19
N ILE A 172 12.09 6.15 10.19
CA ILE A 172 10.75 5.57 10.40
C ILE A 172 10.86 4.23 11.14
N ILE A 173 11.74 3.35 10.70
CA ILE A 173 12.03 2.07 11.36
C ILE A 173 12.53 2.28 12.79
N GLY A 174 13.46 3.19 13.01
CA GLY A 174 14.00 3.52 14.33
C GLY A 174 12.93 3.99 15.31
N ILE A 175 12.00 4.83 14.86
CA ILE A 175 10.84 5.28 15.67
C ILE A 175 9.97 4.09 16.08
N ASN A 176 9.69 3.16 15.15
CA ASN A 176 8.92 1.95 15.41
C ASN A 176 9.63 1.00 16.38
N ILE A 177 10.95 0.83 16.25
CA ILE A 177 11.77 0.04 17.17
C ILE A 177 11.78 0.66 18.57
N ALA A 178 11.92 1.96 18.67
CA ALA A 178 11.98 2.67 19.94
C ALA A 178 10.69 2.47 20.76
N LYS A 179 9.51 2.57 20.12
CA LYS A 179 8.22 2.32 20.75
C LYS A 179 7.12 2.17 19.69
N ALA A 180 6.39 1.05 19.67
CA ALA A 180 5.33 0.81 18.70
C ALA A 180 4.27 1.92 18.66
N LYS A 181 3.90 2.50 19.82
CA LYS A 181 2.96 3.64 19.88
C LYS A 181 3.47 4.87 19.13
N TRP A 182 4.78 5.12 19.09
CA TRP A 182 5.32 6.25 18.35
C TRP A 182 5.21 6.05 16.85
N GLY A 183 5.33 4.80 16.37
CA GLY A 183 5.06 4.46 14.97
C GLY A 183 3.62 4.80 14.57
N TYR A 184 2.64 4.40 15.38
CA TYR A 184 1.23 4.76 15.14
C TYR A 184 0.99 6.27 15.20
N SER A 185 1.61 6.97 16.17
CA SER A 185 1.51 8.44 16.25
C SER A 185 2.12 9.12 15.05
N LEU A 186 3.27 8.63 14.54
CA LEU A 186 3.90 9.15 13.33
C LEU A 186 2.95 9.04 12.12
N ILE A 187 2.33 7.87 11.92
CA ILE A 187 1.34 7.67 10.86
C ILE A 187 0.19 8.67 10.99
N THR A 188 -0.35 8.85 12.19
CA THR A 188 -1.46 9.78 12.43
C THR A 188 -1.05 11.22 12.14
N ILE A 189 0.14 11.65 12.55
CA ILE A 189 0.67 13.01 12.30
C ILE A 189 0.89 13.24 10.81
N LEU A 190 1.60 12.32 10.13
CA LEU A 190 1.84 12.42 8.69
C LEU A 190 0.52 12.42 7.92
N GLY A 191 -0.41 11.52 8.28
CA GLY A 191 -1.72 11.43 7.64
C GLY A 191 -2.55 12.70 7.79
N LEU A 192 -2.67 13.24 8.99
CA LEU A 192 -3.41 14.49 9.24
C LEU A 192 -2.78 15.67 8.51
N PHE A 193 -1.45 15.78 8.50
CA PHE A 193 -0.74 16.83 7.76
C PHE A 193 -0.97 16.70 6.25
N SER A 194 -0.85 15.51 5.70
CA SER A 194 -1.07 15.22 4.28
C SER A 194 -2.52 15.51 3.86
N LEU A 195 -3.50 15.13 4.69
CA LEU A 195 -4.91 15.44 4.46
C LEU A 195 -5.17 16.95 4.48
N ALA A 196 -4.63 17.67 5.47
CA ALA A 196 -4.77 19.13 5.56
C ALA A 196 -4.15 19.81 4.33
N ALA A 197 -2.95 19.41 3.90
CA ALA A 197 -2.31 19.92 2.69
C ALA A 197 -3.13 19.64 1.43
N THR A 198 -3.74 18.44 1.31
CA THR A 198 -4.64 18.10 0.20
C THR A 198 -5.87 19.01 0.18
N ILE A 199 -6.51 19.26 1.32
CA ILE A 199 -7.66 20.16 1.43
C ILE A 199 -7.27 21.60 1.08
N ILE A 200 -6.12 22.07 1.53
CA ILE A 200 -5.59 23.39 1.18
C ILE A 200 -5.32 23.49 -0.32
N ALA A 201 -4.71 22.47 -0.93
CA ALA A 201 -4.46 22.43 -2.36
C ALA A 201 -5.77 22.49 -3.17
N ILE A 202 -6.82 21.77 -2.76
CA ILE A 202 -8.16 21.86 -3.33
C ILE A 202 -8.69 23.31 -3.24
N GLY A 203 -8.58 23.94 -2.07
CA GLY A 203 -9.01 25.31 -1.86
C GLY A 203 -8.26 26.33 -2.74
N ILE A 204 -6.94 26.15 -2.90
CA ILE A 204 -6.11 27.01 -3.75
C ILE A 204 -6.53 26.88 -5.24
N ILE A 205 -6.74 25.66 -5.73
CA ILE A 205 -7.20 25.46 -7.10
C ILE A 205 -8.56 26.10 -7.32
N LEU A 206 -9.52 25.91 -6.41
CA LEU A 206 -10.85 26.52 -6.50
C LEU A 206 -10.82 28.07 -6.43
N ALA A 207 -9.95 28.64 -5.63
CA ALA A 207 -9.81 30.08 -5.49
C ALA A 207 -9.15 30.74 -6.73
N ASN A 208 -8.49 29.96 -7.60
CA ASN A 208 -7.74 30.48 -8.76
C ASN A 208 -8.22 29.89 -10.09
N VAL A 209 -9.50 29.57 -10.22
CA VAL A 209 -10.08 28.97 -11.44
C VAL A 209 -9.87 29.88 -12.65
N SER A 210 -9.99 31.22 -12.52
CA SER A 210 -9.76 32.18 -13.63
C SER A 210 -8.33 32.13 -14.18
N ASP A 211 -7.34 31.90 -13.34
CA ASP A 211 -5.92 31.93 -13.69
C ASP A 211 -5.36 30.54 -13.97
N PHE A 212 -6.15 29.49 -13.72
CA PHE A 212 -5.71 28.10 -13.74
C PHE A 212 -5.00 27.72 -15.02
N VAL A 213 -5.65 27.92 -16.17
CA VAL A 213 -5.08 27.54 -17.49
C VAL A 213 -3.82 28.33 -17.78
N ALA A 214 -3.80 29.64 -17.51
CA ALA A 214 -2.64 30.49 -17.77
C ALA A 214 -1.43 30.09 -16.92
N LYS A 215 -1.62 29.93 -15.58
CA LYS A 215 -0.53 29.60 -14.66
C LYS A 215 -0.01 28.17 -14.86
N THR A 216 -0.91 27.20 -15.10
CA THR A 216 -0.47 25.81 -15.36
C THR A 216 0.19 25.64 -16.73
N SER A 217 -0.20 26.42 -17.73
CA SER A 217 0.51 26.48 -19.03
C SER A 217 1.93 27.03 -18.85
N ALA A 218 2.08 28.09 -18.06
CA ALA A 218 3.41 28.64 -17.72
C ALA A 218 4.25 27.61 -16.95
N MET A 219 3.65 26.87 -16.01
CA MET A 219 4.29 25.76 -15.28
C MET A 219 4.83 24.71 -16.24
N ILE A 220 3.98 24.18 -17.12
CA ILE A 220 4.36 23.14 -18.08
C ILE A 220 5.55 23.60 -18.90
N THR A 221 5.51 24.83 -19.43
CA THR A 221 6.61 25.39 -20.22
C THR A 221 7.89 25.56 -19.41
N ALA A 222 7.79 26.07 -18.18
CA ALA A 222 8.94 26.25 -17.28
C ALA A 222 9.56 24.90 -16.90
N MET A 223 8.78 23.84 -16.82
CA MET A 223 9.25 22.49 -16.52
C MET A 223 9.79 21.75 -17.76
N GLY A 224 9.77 22.38 -18.94
CA GLY A 224 10.31 21.82 -20.19
C GLY A 224 9.27 21.01 -21.01
N GLY A 225 8.01 21.00 -20.57
CA GLY A 225 6.91 20.42 -21.33
C GLY A 225 6.38 21.36 -22.43
N LYS A 226 5.44 20.86 -23.22
CA LYS A 226 4.70 21.63 -24.21
C LYS A 226 3.21 21.59 -23.91
N VAL A 227 2.57 22.74 -23.87
CA VAL A 227 1.12 22.83 -23.72
C VAL A 227 0.45 22.16 -24.91
N ALA A 228 -0.33 21.12 -24.64
CA ALA A 228 -0.99 20.31 -25.64
C ALA A 228 -2.44 20.77 -25.84
N ASN A 229 -2.92 20.69 -27.09
CA ASN A 229 -4.33 20.87 -27.44
C ASN A 229 -5.02 19.51 -27.47
N TYR A 230 -6.23 19.47 -26.94
CA TYR A 230 -7.00 18.23 -26.93
C TYR A 230 -7.51 17.88 -28.32
N GLN A 231 -7.27 16.65 -28.73
CA GLN A 231 -7.81 16.08 -29.97
C GLN A 231 -8.35 14.68 -29.61
N GLY A 232 -9.65 14.60 -29.41
CA GLY A 232 -10.27 13.32 -29.03
C GLY A 232 -11.77 13.47 -28.74
N PRO A 233 -12.45 12.36 -28.47
CA PRO A 233 -13.85 12.39 -28.08
C PRO A 233 -14.01 13.00 -26.68
N THR A 234 -15.13 13.67 -26.44
CA THR A 234 -15.44 14.21 -25.09
C THR A 234 -15.73 13.14 -24.06
N PHE A 235 -16.12 11.95 -24.49
CA PHE A 235 -16.35 10.79 -23.65
C PHE A 235 -16.24 9.47 -24.42
N SER A 236 -15.64 8.47 -23.76
CA SER A 236 -15.58 7.07 -24.23
C SER A 236 -15.67 6.12 -23.03
N TRP A 237 -16.62 5.21 -23.06
CA TRP A 237 -16.71 4.14 -22.05
C TRP A 237 -15.49 3.25 -22.05
N GLY A 238 -14.95 2.89 -23.22
CA GLY A 238 -13.75 2.07 -23.33
C GLY A 238 -12.55 2.72 -22.64
N ALA A 239 -12.29 4.01 -22.94
CA ALA A 239 -11.21 4.78 -22.31
C ALA A 239 -11.44 4.98 -20.79
N THR A 240 -12.69 5.21 -20.38
CA THR A 240 -13.03 5.37 -18.95
C THR A 240 -12.84 4.06 -18.16
N LEU A 241 -13.30 2.94 -18.69
CA LEU A 241 -13.11 1.63 -18.06
C LEU A 241 -11.65 1.18 -18.08
N PHE A 242 -10.86 1.62 -19.07
CA PHE A 242 -9.41 1.39 -19.08
C PHE A 242 -8.70 2.02 -17.87
N MET A 243 -9.24 3.10 -17.29
CA MET A 243 -8.68 3.73 -16.10
C MET A 243 -8.98 2.99 -14.78
N LEU A 244 -9.95 2.06 -14.77
CA LEU A 244 -10.36 1.34 -13.56
C LEU A 244 -9.21 0.56 -12.90
N PRO A 245 -8.39 -0.24 -13.62
CA PRO A 245 -7.28 -0.97 -13.03
C PRO A 245 -6.28 -0.06 -12.32
N PHE A 246 -5.96 1.12 -12.86
CA PHE A 246 -5.04 2.07 -12.22
C PHE A 246 -5.60 2.60 -10.89
N LEU A 247 -6.87 3.05 -10.89
CA LEU A 247 -7.56 3.48 -9.66
C LEU A 247 -7.70 2.35 -8.66
N ALA A 248 -7.96 1.13 -9.13
CA ALA A 248 -8.09 -0.03 -8.29
C ALA A 248 -6.75 -0.47 -7.69
N MET A 249 -5.71 -0.64 -8.50
CA MET A 249 -4.45 -1.22 -8.04
C MET A 249 -3.63 -0.26 -7.17
N PHE A 250 -3.79 1.06 -7.38
CA PHE A 250 -2.98 2.03 -6.66
C PHE A 250 -3.73 2.76 -5.54
N THR A 251 -5.03 2.47 -5.34
CA THR A 251 -5.83 3.21 -4.37
C THR A 251 -6.74 2.31 -3.52
N PHE A 252 -7.93 1.93 -4.02
CA PHE A 252 -9.03 1.45 -3.18
C PHE A 252 -8.89 0.06 -2.55
N PRO A 253 -8.35 -0.98 -3.20
CA PRO A 253 -8.30 -2.33 -2.66
C PRO A 253 -7.35 -2.56 -1.50
N TRP A 254 -6.43 -1.65 -1.24
CA TRP A 254 -5.40 -1.81 -0.23
C TRP A 254 -5.94 -1.55 1.19
N MET A 255 -6.79 -2.48 1.68
CA MET A 255 -7.52 -2.35 2.96
C MET A 255 -6.92 -3.20 4.08
N GLN A 256 -5.85 -3.95 3.83
CA GLN A 256 -5.30 -4.94 4.76
C GLN A 256 -4.50 -4.32 5.93
N ALA A 257 -4.22 -3.02 5.90
CA ALA A 257 -3.38 -2.40 6.92
C ALA A 257 -4.01 -2.41 8.32
N GLY A 258 -5.28 -2.01 8.44
CA GLY A 258 -6.03 -2.10 9.69
C GLY A 258 -6.22 -3.55 10.17
N PRO A 259 -6.67 -4.48 9.31
CA PRO A 259 -6.68 -5.91 9.60
C PRO A 259 -5.37 -6.47 10.14
N ALA A 260 -4.23 -6.11 9.56
CA ALA A 260 -2.91 -6.60 9.99
C ALA A 260 -2.59 -6.31 11.47
N VAL A 261 -3.11 -5.18 12.00
CA VAL A 261 -2.92 -4.75 13.40
C VAL A 261 -4.15 -4.96 14.27
N SER A 262 -5.12 -5.75 13.84
CA SER A 262 -6.45 -5.80 14.45
C SER A 262 -6.45 -6.24 15.92
N ALA A 263 -5.51 -7.07 16.36
CA ALA A 263 -5.34 -7.44 17.75
C ALA A 263 -4.94 -6.25 18.65
N GLU A 264 -4.29 -5.24 18.09
CA GLU A 264 -3.83 -4.04 18.80
C GLU A 264 -4.87 -2.91 18.86
N ILE A 265 -6.00 -3.04 18.14
CA ILE A 265 -7.04 -2.00 18.03
C ILE A 265 -7.89 -1.93 19.31
N LYS A 266 -8.12 -0.70 19.79
CA LYS A 266 -8.98 -0.43 20.95
C LYS A 266 -10.43 -0.25 20.51
N GLY A 267 -11.29 -1.09 21.07
CA GLY A 267 -12.75 -0.92 20.99
C GLY A 267 -13.42 -1.49 19.73
N LYS A 268 -14.61 -2.03 19.93
CA LYS A 268 -15.40 -2.69 18.88
C LYS A 268 -15.80 -1.75 17.72
N ARG A 269 -16.01 -0.44 18.00
CA ARG A 269 -16.32 0.55 16.95
C ARG A 269 -15.17 0.72 15.98
N ALA A 270 -13.93 0.79 16.48
CA ALA A 270 -12.74 0.91 15.67
C ALA A 270 -12.58 -0.29 14.74
N LEU A 271 -12.77 -1.51 15.24
CA LEU A 271 -12.75 -2.72 14.42
C LEU A 271 -13.84 -2.70 13.33
N ARG A 272 -15.05 -2.26 13.65
CA ARG A 272 -16.19 -2.32 12.74
C ARG A 272 -16.17 -1.29 11.62
N TYR A 273 -15.71 -0.06 11.89
CA TYR A 273 -15.89 1.05 10.96
C TYR A 273 -14.62 1.54 10.28
N ASN A 274 -13.42 1.11 10.73
CA ASN A 274 -12.17 1.64 10.19
C ASN A 274 -12.05 1.47 8.67
N VAL A 275 -12.37 0.29 8.14
CA VAL A 275 -12.24 -0.01 6.71
C VAL A 275 -13.16 0.89 5.88
N TYR A 276 -14.45 0.99 6.25
CA TYR A 276 -15.40 1.81 5.51
C TYR A 276 -15.08 3.30 5.57
N VAL A 277 -14.72 3.81 6.78
CA VAL A 277 -14.39 5.24 6.95
C VAL A 277 -13.16 5.59 6.13
N SER A 278 -12.13 4.76 6.14
CA SER A 278 -10.92 4.98 5.36
C SER A 278 -11.20 4.95 3.86
N LEU A 279 -11.99 3.97 3.39
CA LEU A 279 -12.36 3.84 1.97
C LEU A 279 -13.16 5.05 1.49
N ILE A 280 -14.16 5.50 2.27
CA ILE A 280 -14.99 6.67 1.92
C ILE A 280 -14.13 7.95 1.90
N LEU A 281 -13.26 8.16 2.90
CA LEU A 281 -12.39 9.34 2.94
C LEU A 281 -11.42 9.34 1.75
N THR A 282 -10.80 8.21 1.43
CA THR A 282 -9.92 8.08 0.26
C THR A 282 -10.68 8.37 -1.03
N PHE A 283 -11.90 7.83 -1.19
CA PHE A 283 -12.75 8.11 -2.35
C PHE A 283 -13.06 9.61 -2.48
N ILE A 284 -13.47 10.27 -1.40
CA ILE A 284 -13.77 11.70 -1.41
C ILE A 284 -12.54 12.51 -1.83
N LEU A 285 -11.36 12.18 -1.30
CA LEU A 285 -10.12 12.89 -1.62
C LEU A 285 -9.74 12.76 -3.10
N VAL A 286 -9.75 11.54 -3.63
CA VAL A 286 -9.40 11.28 -5.04
C VAL A 286 -10.42 11.90 -5.98
N LEU A 287 -11.72 11.75 -5.67
CA LEU A 287 -12.79 12.35 -6.47
C LEU A 287 -12.72 13.88 -6.46
N ALA A 288 -12.50 14.49 -5.28
CA ALA A 288 -12.37 15.93 -5.16
C ALA A 288 -11.11 16.46 -5.86
N GLY A 289 -9.97 15.76 -5.73
CA GLY A 289 -8.73 16.15 -6.40
C GLY A 289 -8.86 16.17 -7.91
N TYR A 290 -9.39 15.13 -8.55
CA TYR A 290 -9.67 15.15 -9.98
C TYR A 290 -10.80 16.12 -10.33
N GLY A 291 -11.82 16.21 -9.48
CA GLY A 291 -12.95 17.13 -9.69
C GLY A 291 -12.53 18.59 -9.81
N VAL A 292 -11.65 19.05 -8.90
CA VAL A 292 -11.18 20.45 -8.95
C VAL A 292 -10.27 20.73 -10.15
N MET A 293 -9.47 19.75 -10.59
CA MET A 293 -8.64 19.87 -11.79
C MET A 293 -9.50 20.03 -13.04
N TYR A 294 -10.55 19.22 -13.19
CA TYR A 294 -11.50 19.34 -14.31
C TYR A 294 -12.38 20.59 -14.19
N CYS A 295 -12.76 21.01 -12.98
CA CYS A 295 -13.53 22.22 -12.75
C CYS A 295 -12.75 23.47 -13.14
N ALA A 296 -11.46 23.52 -12.79
CA ALA A 296 -10.62 24.70 -13.04
C ALA A 296 -10.04 24.76 -14.47
N GLY A 297 -9.58 23.61 -15.00
CA GLY A 297 -8.97 23.55 -16.35
C GLY A 297 -9.95 23.22 -17.47
N GLY A 298 -11.14 22.76 -17.14
CA GLY A 298 -12.06 22.15 -18.12
C GLY A 298 -11.57 20.79 -18.61
N TYR A 299 -12.48 20.00 -19.18
CA TYR A 299 -12.17 18.63 -19.62
C TYR A 299 -11.06 18.62 -20.67
N ASN A 300 -11.19 19.43 -21.72
CA ASN A 300 -10.28 19.40 -22.87
C ASN A 300 -8.83 19.75 -22.47
N PHE A 301 -8.64 20.87 -21.76
CA PHE A 301 -7.30 21.27 -21.32
C PHE A 301 -6.70 20.24 -20.37
N THR A 302 -7.42 19.89 -19.31
CA THR A 302 -6.90 18.96 -18.27
C THR A 302 -6.56 17.60 -18.86
N THR A 303 -7.43 17.03 -19.71
CA THR A 303 -7.17 15.72 -20.34
C THR A 303 -5.99 15.80 -21.30
N ALA A 304 -5.87 16.87 -22.11
CA ALA A 304 -4.71 17.05 -23.00
C ALA A 304 -3.39 17.10 -22.22
N GLN A 305 -3.38 17.81 -21.07
CA GLN A 305 -2.16 17.90 -20.27
C GLN A 305 -1.85 16.58 -19.53
N TYR A 306 -2.84 15.84 -19.05
CA TYR A 306 -2.60 14.51 -18.48
C TYR A 306 -1.98 13.56 -19.49
N ILE A 307 -2.49 13.51 -20.72
CA ILE A 307 -1.97 12.62 -21.78
C ILE A 307 -0.53 12.99 -22.17
N ASN A 308 -0.20 14.27 -22.26
CA ASN A 308 1.09 14.72 -22.81
C ASN A 308 2.11 15.13 -21.75
N ASN A 309 1.66 15.50 -20.56
CA ASN A 309 2.48 16.07 -19.49
C ASN A 309 2.18 15.44 -18.12
N GLY A 310 1.62 14.24 -18.04
CA GLY A 310 1.07 13.63 -16.81
C GLY A 310 2.05 13.48 -15.65
N TYR A 311 3.36 13.53 -15.90
CA TYR A 311 4.38 13.56 -14.83
C TYR A 311 4.65 14.99 -14.31
N ILE A 312 4.44 16.02 -15.13
CA ILE A 312 4.66 17.43 -14.77
C ILE A 312 3.35 18.05 -14.31
N TYR A 313 2.27 17.83 -15.06
CA TYR A 313 0.95 18.37 -14.80
C TYR A 313 0.14 17.38 -13.94
N ASN A 314 0.06 17.66 -12.67
CA ASN A 314 -0.74 16.91 -11.72
C ASN A 314 -1.34 17.85 -10.66
N PHE A 315 -2.16 17.31 -9.78
CA PHE A 315 -2.85 18.06 -8.73
C PHE A 315 -1.91 18.90 -7.84
N TRP A 316 -0.78 18.33 -7.43
CA TRP A 316 0.15 18.98 -6.51
C TRP A 316 0.92 20.12 -7.16
N THR A 317 1.45 19.90 -8.36
CA THR A 317 2.19 20.91 -9.09
C THR A 317 1.31 22.08 -9.51
N ALA A 318 0.08 21.80 -9.95
CA ALA A 318 -0.91 22.84 -10.25
C ALA A 318 -1.21 23.69 -9.01
N ALA A 319 -1.44 23.09 -7.84
CA ALA A 319 -1.71 23.82 -6.61
C ALA A 319 -0.53 24.67 -6.15
N ILE A 320 0.72 24.19 -6.29
CA ILE A 320 1.94 24.97 -5.97
C ILE A 320 1.99 26.24 -6.86
N TRP A 321 1.80 26.10 -8.17
CA TRP A 321 1.90 27.22 -9.11
C TRP A 321 0.75 28.23 -9.02
N LEU A 322 -0.42 27.78 -8.59
CA LEU A 322 -1.57 28.65 -8.33
C LEU A 322 -1.43 29.44 -7.04
N SER A 323 -0.55 28.99 -6.13
CA SER A 323 -0.38 29.65 -4.84
C SER A 323 0.44 30.93 -4.95
N ASN A 324 -0.09 32.06 -4.45
CA ASN A 324 0.57 33.37 -4.43
C ASN A 324 1.47 33.57 -3.19
N SER A 325 1.53 32.58 -2.27
CA SER A 325 2.29 32.65 -1.03
C SER A 325 3.34 31.54 -0.96
N GLN A 326 4.60 31.90 -0.75
CA GLN A 326 5.67 30.91 -0.54
C GLN A 326 5.37 29.95 0.60
N LEU A 327 4.74 30.42 1.68
CA LEU A 327 4.34 29.56 2.80
C LEU A 327 3.37 28.46 2.34
N LEU A 328 2.37 28.82 1.52
CA LEU A 328 1.41 27.85 0.97
C LEU A 328 2.05 26.92 -0.05
N GLN A 329 2.96 27.41 -0.89
CA GLN A 329 3.73 26.57 -1.82
C GLN A 329 4.49 25.47 -1.07
N TRP A 330 5.20 25.86 0.00
CA TRP A 330 5.92 24.90 0.85
C TRP A 330 4.97 23.95 1.59
N LEU A 331 3.85 24.46 2.11
CA LEU A 331 2.89 23.62 2.82
C LEU A 331 2.30 22.55 1.90
N ILE A 332 1.95 22.91 0.66
CA ILE A 332 1.45 21.96 -0.35
C ILE A 332 2.54 20.97 -0.75
N GLY A 333 3.75 21.47 -1.05
CA GLY A 333 4.88 20.62 -1.43
C GLY A 333 5.31 19.65 -0.33
N LEU A 334 5.41 20.13 0.90
CA LEU A 334 5.66 19.26 2.07
C LEU A 334 4.52 18.27 2.31
N GLY A 335 3.29 18.63 1.96
CA GLY A 335 2.14 17.73 2.00
C GLY A 335 2.28 16.55 1.03
N LEU A 336 2.75 16.78 -0.19
CA LEU A 336 3.08 15.71 -1.14
C LEU A 336 4.19 14.81 -0.58
N ILE A 337 5.29 15.39 -0.11
CA ILE A 337 6.41 14.64 0.48
C ILE A 337 5.94 13.83 1.69
N ALA A 338 5.08 14.42 2.53
CA ALA A 338 4.52 13.73 3.68
C ALA A 338 3.63 12.53 3.29
N TRP A 339 2.93 12.57 2.15
CA TRP A 339 2.20 11.42 1.62
C TRP A 339 3.13 10.24 1.35
N GLU A 340 4.29 10.46 0.73
CA GLU A 340 5.26 9.40 0.46
C GLU A 340 5.80 8.78 1.76
N PHE A 341 6.16 9.61 2.75
CA PHE A 341 6.61 9.13 4.05
C PHE A 341 5.47 8.47 4.86
N PHE A 342 4.25 8.88 4.67
CA PHE A 342 3.07 8.28 5.27
C PHE A 342 2.89 6.84 4.77
N ILE A 343 3.09 6.61 3.45
CA ILE A 343 3.08 5.28 2.86
C ILE A 343 4.19 4.40 3.45
N LEU A 344 5.41 4.90 3.55
CA LEU A 344 6.52 4.15 4.16
C LEU A 344 6.26 3.83 5.63
N ALA A 345 5.67 4.77 6.37
CA ALA A 345 5.40 4.59 7.80
C ALA A 345 4.33 3.51 8.07
N TYR A 346 3.22 3.46 7.29
CA TYR A 346 2.26 2.38 7.44
C TYR A 346 2.87 1.04 7.05
N GLY A 347 3.66 1.02 5.98
CA GLY A 347 4.30 -0.17 5.44
C GLY A 347 5.16 -0.88 6.47
N ALA A 348 6.03 -0.14 7.14
CA ALA A 348 6.89 -0.66 8.20
C ALA A 348 6.10 -1.35 9.34
N ILE A 349 4.94 -0.81 9.71
CA ILE A 349 4.09 -1.45 10.73
C ILE A 349 3.44 -2.71 10.18
N VAL A 350 2.80 -2.64 9.03
CA VAL A 350 2.05 -3.75 8.43
C VAL A 350 2.97 -4.93 8.14
N PHE A 351 4.10 -4.69 7.47
CA PHE A 351 5.10 -5.72 7.20
C PHE A 351 5.51 -6.46 8.48
N SER A 352 5.85 -5.71 9.51
CA SER A 352 6.30 -6.29 10.78
C SER A 352 5.26 -7.21 11.41
N ARG A 353 3.96 -6.92 11.24
CA ARG A 353 2.87 -7.75 11.83
C ARG A 353 2.61 -9.03 11.05
N TYR A 354 2.77 -9.02 9.72
CA TYR A 354 2.70 -10.26 8.95
C TYR A 354 3.88 -11.19 9.25
N ILE A 355 5.11 -10.67 9.27
CA ILE A 355 6.30 -11.45 9.61
C ILE A 355 6.20 -12.00 11.04
N PHE A 356 5.73 -11.17 11.99
CA PHE A 356 5.46 -11.61 13.34
C PHE A 356 4.44 -12.76 13.37
N ALA A 357 3.31 -12.63 12.66
CA ALA A 357 2.27 -13.67 12.66
C ALA A 357 2.75 -14.98 12.03
N LEU A 358 3.55 -14.92 10.98
CA LEU A 358 4.18 -16.10 10.37
C LEU A 358 5.18 -16.78 11.31
N ALA A 359 5.95 -15.99 12.06
CA ALA A 359 6.88 -16.53 13.07
C ALA A 359 6.13 -17.11 14.29
N PHE A 360 5.03 -16.47 14.68
CA PHE A 360 4.16 -16.94 15.74
C PHE A 360 3.49 -18.28 15.38
N ASP A 361 3.21 -18.50 14.10
CA ASP A 361 2.73 -19.77 13.56
C ASP A 361 3.88 -20.76 13.20
N ARG A 362 5.13 -20.45 13.57
CA ARG A 362 6.33 -21.26 13.34
C ARG A 362 6.68 -21.49 11.86
N VAL A 363 6.19 -20.65 10.96
CA VAL A 363 6.62 -20.66 9.56
C VAL A 363 7.98 -19.97 9.40
N LEU A 364 8.22 -18.93 10.20
CA LEU A 364 9.50 -18.24 10.27
C LEU A 364 10.20 -18.49 11.61
N PRO A 365 11.51 -18.22 11.73
CA PRO A 365 12.24 -18.34 12.98
C PRO A 365 11.60 -17.56 14.12
N SER A 366 11.57 -18.15 15.32
CA SER A 366 10.92 -17.58 16.52
C SER A 366 11.46 -16.21 16.95
N ILE A 367 12.66 -15.84 16.52
CA ILE A 367 13.25 -14.53 16.78
C ILE A 367 12.36 -13.39 16.25
N PHE A 368 11.66 -13.61 15.14
CA PHE A 368 10.73 -12.62 14.55
C PHE A 368 9.41 -12.50 15.32
N ALA A 369 9.12 -13.44 16.24
CA ALA A 369 8.00 -13.35 17.18
C ALA A 369 8.38 -12.64 18.49
N HIS A 370 9.63 -12.19 18.64
CA HIS A 370 10.07 -11.49 19.84
C HIS A 370 9.57 -10.05 19.87
N VAL A 371 8.81 -9.71 20.90
CA VAL A 371 8.24 -8.38 21.14
C VAL A 371 8.91 -7.76 22.38
N THR A 372 9.35 -6.52 22.25
CA THR A 372 9.92 -5.77 23.38
C THR A 372 8.86 -5.38 24.40
N ARG A 373 9.26 -5.00 25.61
CA ARG A 373 8.37 -4.45 26.65
C ARG A 373 7.59 -3.21 26.18
N LYS A 374 8.01 -2.56 25.09
CA LYS A 374 7.35 -1.39 24.48
C LYS A 374 6.42 -1.77 23.32
N GLY A 375 6.16 -3.05 23.11
CA GLY A 375 5.24 -3.59 22.11
C GLY A 375 5.80 -3.62 20.68
N SER A 376 7.13 -3.48 20.48
CA SER A 376 7.74 -3.46 19.16
C SER A 376 8.42 -4.79 18.82
N PRO A 377 8.14 -5.41 17.66
CA PRO A 377 8.84 -6.57 17.13
C PRO A 377 10.13 -6.13 16.40
N ILE A 378 11.22 -5.92 17.14
CA ILE A 378 12.47 -5.33 16.64
C ILE A 378 13.03 -6.06 15.42
N TYR A 379 13.13 -7.37 15.48
CA TYR A 379 13.81 -8.15 14.44
C TYR A 379 13.06 -8.13 13.11
N THR A 380 11.73 -7.99 13.14
CA THR A 380 10.94 -7.82 11.92
C THR A 380 11.20 -6.46 11.27
N HIS A 381 11.37 -5.41 12.06
CA HIS A 381 11.72 -4.07 11.58
C HIS A 381 13.15 -4.01 11.01
N ILE A 382 14.11 -4.73 11.61
CA ILE A 382 15.47 -4.83 11.07
C ILE A 382 15.45 -5.57 9.72
N LEU A 383 14.69 -6.66 9.63
CA LEU A 383 14.51 -7.40 8.37
C LEU A 383 13.93 -6.49 7.28
N ASP A 384 12.89 -5.71 7.62
CA ASP A 384 12.27 -4.75 6.71
C ASP A 384 13.28 -3.71 6.20
N LEU A 385 14.03 -3.08 7.11
CA LEU A 385 15.04 -2.09 6.75
C LEU A 385 16.10 -2.65 5.78
N LEU A 386 16.62 -3.83 6.08
CA LEU A 386 17.66 -4.45 5.26
C LEU A 386 17.13 -4.88 3.89
N ALA A 387 15.95 -5.49 3.85
CA ALA A 387 15.36 -6.00 2.61
C ALA A 387 14.85 -4.84 1.72
N THR A 388 14.16 -3.86 2.29
CA THR A 388 13.75 -2.64 1.55
C THR A 388 14.98 -1.87 1.04
N GLY A 389 16.02 -1.74 1.86
CA GLY A 389 17.28 -1.12 1.46
C GLY A 389 17.97 -1.85 0.31
N PHE A 390 17.94 -3.18 0.29
CA PHE A 390 18.43 -3.98 -0.83
C PHE A 390 17.66 -3.68 -2.12
N PHE A 391 16.34 -3.75 -2.10
CA PHE A 391 15.52 -3.44 -3.28
C PHE A 391 15.67 -1.97 -3.73
N LEU A 392 15.80 -1.03 -2.80
CA LEU A 392 16.08 0.36 -3.12
C LEU A 392 17.42 0.50 -3.85
N GLY A 393 18.45 -0.22 -3.39
CA GLY A 393 19.75 -0.30 -4.09
C GLY A 393 19.62 -0.83 -5.52
N VAL A 394 18.82 -1.89 -5.71
CA VAL A 394 18.53 -2.43 -7.05
C VAL A 394 17.89 -1.36 -7.95
N ILE A 395 16.88 -0.63 -7.46
CA ILE A 395 16.20 0.42 -8.24
C ILE A 395 17.16 1.54 -8.62
N VAL A 396 17.89 2.05 -7.64
CA VAL A 396 18.72 3.28 -7.80
C VAL A 396 19.98 3.02 -8.62
N PHE A 397 20.65 1.88 -8.41
CA PHE A 397 21.97 1.63 -9.02
C PHE A 397 21.92 0.78 -10.28
N LEU A 398 20.88 -0.04 -10.47
CA LEU A 398 20.72 -0.86 -11.68
C LEU A 398 19.84 -0.21 -12.75
N GLY A 399 19.28 0.98 -12.45
CA GLY A 399 18.53 1.81 -13.39
C GLY A 399 17.02 1.76 -13.25
N SER A 400 16.36 2.84 -13.68
CA SER A 400 14.91 3.06 -13.55
C SER A 400 14.04 2.01 -14.27
N GLN A 401 14.57 1.29 -15.26
CA GLN A 401 13.86 0.18 -15.91
C GLN A 401 13.56 -0.96 -14.93
N ASN A 402 14.42 -1.16 -13.91
CA ASN A 402 14.17 -2.14 -12.85
C ASN A 402 13.04 -1.68 -11.91
N ALA A 403 12.83 -0.38 -11.77
CA ALA A 403 11.69 0.15 -11.03
C ALA A 403 10.37 -0.26 -11.67
N LEU A 404 10.24 -0.12 -13.01
CA LEU A 404 9.06 -0.58 -13.75
C LEU A 404 8.85 -2.09 -13.66
N ALA A 405 9.94 -2.86 -13.65
CA ALA A 405 9.84 -4.31 -13.51
C ALA A 405 9.35 -4.72 -12.11
N LEU A 406 9.77 -4.04 -11.06
CA LEU A 406 9.26 -4.26 -9.71
C LEU A 406 7.81 -3.77 -9.54
N TYR A 407 7.40 -2.77 -10.32
CA TYR A 407 6.01 -2.33 -10.40
C TYR A 407 5.09 -3.46 -10.93
N GLY A 408 5.55 -4.26 -11.88
CA GLY A 408 4.83 -5.44 -12.38
C GLY A 408 4.59 -6.53 -11.33
N ALA A 409 5.26 -6.47 -10.18
CA ALA A 409 5.02 -7.39 -9.06
C ALA A 409 3.62 -7.23 -8.45
N ILE A 410 2.88 -6.17 -8.76
CA ILE A 410 1.50 -5.93 -8.32
C ILE A 410 0.54 -7.09 -8.64
N VAL A 411 0.88 -7.92 -9.64
CA VAL A 411 0.15 -9.15 -9.93
C VAL A 411 0.10 -10.10 -8.72
N LEU A 412 1.13 -10.09 -7.86
CA LEU A 412 1.17 -10.90 -6.65
C LEU A 412 0.20 -10.38 -5.58
N GLY A 413 0.10 -9.06 -5.43
CA GLY A 413 -0.85 -8.42 -4.52
C GLY A 413 -2.30 -8.67 -4.94
N THR A 414 -2.62 -8.53 -6.23
CA THR A 414 -3.97 -8.83 -6.75
C THR A 414 -4.32 -10.30 -6.60
N LEU A 415 -3.37 -11.21 -6.85
CA LEU A 415 -3.53 -12.65 -6.60
C LEU A 415 -3.78 -12.95 -5.12
N TYR A 416 -3.08 -12.26 -4.22
CA TYR A 416 -3.28 -12.41 -2.79
C TYR A 416 -4.74 -12.07 -2.39
N PHE A 417 -5.26 -10.93 -2.84
CA PHE A 417 -6.63 -10.53 -2.53
C PHE A 417 -7.69 -11.42 -3.19
N LEU A 418 -7.40 -12.01 -4.35
CA LEU A 418 -8.21 -13.07 -4.94
C LEU A 418 -8.34 -14.24 -3.97
N VAL A 419 -7.23 -14.69 -3.37
CA VAL A 419 -7.23 -15.80 -2.40
C VAL A 419 -7.99 -15.44 -1.13
N VAL A 420 -7.95 -14.17 -0.67
CA VAL A 420 -8.82 -13.68 0.42
C VAL A 420 -10.30 -13.82 0.05
N GLY A 421 -10.68 -13.45 -1.16
CA GLY A 421 -12.04 -13.63 -1.68
C GLY A 421 -12.47 -15.11 -1.68
N ILE A 422 -11.59 -16.01 -2.14
CA ILE A 422 -11.84 -17.46 -2.14
C ILE A 422 -12.00 -18.00 -0.70
N ALA A 423 -11.17 -17.55 0.25
CA ALA A 423 -11.31 -17.91 1.66
C ALA A 423 -12.65 -17.46 2.23
N GLY A 424 -13.12 -16.26 1.83
CA GLY A 424 -14.44 -15.75 2.18
C GLY A 424 -15.58 -16.59 1.60
N ILE A 425 -15.48 -17.02 0.33
CA ILE A 425 -16.47 -17.93 -0.29
C ILE A 425 -16.54 -19.24 0.50
N TRP A 426 -15.39 -19.85 0.77
CA TRP A 426 -15.33 -21.12 1.49
C TRP A 426 -15.94 -21.03 2.90
N HIS A 427 -15.61 -19.96 3.63
CA HIS A 427 -16.17 -19.72 4.95
C HIS A 427 -17.68 -19.48 4.91
N SER A 428 -18.17 -18.69 3.94
CA SER A 428 -19.58 -18.36 3.80
C SER A 428 -20.46 -19.58 3.48
N ILE A 429 -19.96 -20.52 2.67
CA ILE A 429 -20.64 -21.78 2.37
C ILE A 429 -20.78 -22.61 3.67
N LYS A 430 -19.72 -22.72 4.46
CA LYS A 430 -19.73 -23.47 5.74
C LYS A 430 -20.69 -22.85 6.78
N THR A 431 -20.73 -21.52 6.83
CA THR A 431 -21.56 -20.78 7.79
C THR A 431 -22.95 -20.45 7.28
N ARG A 432 -23.24 -20.74 6.00
CA ARG A 432 -24.49 -20.42 5.29
C ARG A 432 -24.81 -18.92 5.30
N ASP A 433 -23.79 -18.07 5.27
CA ASP A 433 -23.93 -16.61 5.23
C ASP A 433 -23.98 -16.14 3.77
N ILE A 434 -25.21 -15.93 3.26
CA ILE A 434 -25.43 -15.53 1.86
C ILE A 434 -24.87 -14.13 1.57
N ARG A 435 -24.87 -13.20 2.54
CA ARG A 435 -24.35 -11.84 2.32
C ARG A 435 -22.83 -11.87 2.16
N LEU A 436 -22.17 -12.66 2.99
CA LEU A 436 -20.72 -12.86 2.89
C LEU A 436 -20.39 -13.60 1.58
N LEU A 437 -21.20 -14.59 1.18
CA LEU A 437 -21.00 -15.32 -0.07
C LEU A 437 -21.04 -14.37 -1.28
N LEU A 438 -22.08 -13.54 -1.39
CA LEU A 438 -22.21 -12.60 -2.50
C LEU A 438 -21.05 -11.58 -2.52
N ALA A 439 -20.70 -11.00 -1.38
CA ALA A 439 -19.59 -10.07 -1.29
C ALA A 439 -18.26 -10.74 -1.65
N SER A 440 -18.02 -11.97 -1.20
CA SER A 440 -16.79 -12.71 -1.49
C SER A 440 -16.69 -13.13 -2.95
N LEU A 441 -17.80 -13.52 -3.59
CA LEU A 441 -17.86 -13.81 -5.02
C LEU A 441 -17.54 -12.56 -5.86
N MET A 442 -18.14 -11.41 -5.52
CA MET A 442 -17.83 -10.15 -6.19
C MET A 442 -16.36 -9.75 -6.00
N THR A 443 -15.84 -9.91 -4.79
CA THR A 443 -14.41 -9.65 -4.48
C THR A 443 -13.51 -10.56 -5.30
N ALA A 444 -13.75 -11.87 -5.30
CA ALA A 444 -12.95 -12.83 -6.06
C ALA A 444 -13.01 -12.56 -7.58
N GLY A 445 -14.20 -12.27 -8.12
CA GLY A 445 -14.39 -11.91 -9.54
C GLY A 445 -13.63 -10.63 -9.91
N TYR A 446 -13.70 -9.61 -9.07
CA TYR A 446 -12.98 -8.36 -9.29
C TYR A 446 -11.45 -8.55 -9.26
N PHE A 447 -10.93 -9.29 -8.30
CA PHE A 447 -9.50 -9.57 -8.24
C PHE A 447 -9.02 -10.56 -9.31
N THR A 448 -9.86 -11.45 -9.81
CA THR A 448 -9.55 -12.23 -11.02
C THR A 448 -9.33 -11.30 -12.21
N TYR A 449 -10.22 -10.33 -12.42
CA TYR A 449 -10.07 -9.33 -13.46
C TYR A 449 -8.80 -8.49 -13.26
N LEU A 450 -8.55 -7.98 -12.05
CA LEU A 450 -7.37 -7.18 -11.77
C LEU A 450 -6.06 -7.98 -11.95
N THR A 451 -6.02 -9.23 -11.53
CA THR A 451 -4.86 -10.11 -11.73
C THR A 451 -4.61 -10.35 -13.24
N TYR A 452 -5.68 -10.59 -14.00
CA TYR A 452 -5.57 -10.74 -15.45
C TYR A 452 -5.02 -9.46 -16.11
N ILE A 453 -5.59 -8.30 -15.79
CA ILE A 453 -5.14 -7.01 -16.36
C ILE A 453 -3.71 -6.69 -15.95
N SER A 454 -3.32 -6.88 -14.68
CA SER A 454 -1.95 -6.63 -14.23
C SER A 454 -0.91 -7.52 -14.93
N ALA A 455 -1.32 -8.72 -15.34
CA ALA A 455 -0.46 -9.64 -16.06
C ALA A 455 -0.40 -9.37 -17.57
N THR A 456 -1.41 -8.73 -18.16
CA THR A 456 -1.54 -8.62 -19.63
C THR A 456 -1.40 -7.21 -20.19
N ASN A 457 -1.66 -6.17 -19.39
CA ASN A 457 -1.50 -4.78 -19.83
C ASN A 457 -0.05 -4.30 -19.61
N PRO A 458 0.66 -3.83 -20.65
CA PRO A 458 2.04 -3.36 -20.57
C PRO A 458 2.27 -2.23 -19.58
N ASP A 459 1.28 -1.38 -19.35
CA ASP A 459 1.38 -0.25 -18.43
C ASP A 459 1.60 -0.66 -16.96
N PHE A 460 1.34 -1.92 -16.62
CA PHE A 460 1.64 -2.48 -15.29
C PHE A 460 3.00 -3.17 -15.20
N GLY A 461 3.79 -3.21 -16.28
CA GLY A 461 5.18 -3.64 -16.28
C GLY A 461 5.42 -5.15 -16.22
N PHE A 462 4.39 -6.01 -16.14
CA PHE A 462 4.55 -7.46 -16.25
C PHE A 462 4.71 -7.89 -17.71
N MET A 463 3.90 -7.35 -18.60
CA MET A 463 4.00 -7.51 -20.05
C MET A 463 4.72 -6.30 -20.65
N GLN A 464 5.49 -6.49 -21.71
CA GLN A 464 6.07 -5.40 -22.51
C GLN A 464 5.12 -5.02 -23.66
N SER A 465 5.34 -3.84 -24.26
CA SER A 465 4.50 -3.34 -25.36
C SER A 465 4.54 -4.21 -26.64
N ASP A 466 5.56 -5.04 -26.78
CA ASP A 466 5.71 -6.02 -27.88
C ASP A 466 4.96 -7.34 -27.60
N GLY A 467 4.27 -7.46 -26.45
CA GLY A 467 3.56 -8.66 -26.03
C GLY A 467 4.45 -9.73 -25.39
N ILE A 468 5.72 -9.43 -25.13
CA ILE A 468 6.64 -10.34 -24.45
C ILE A 468 6.59 -10.05 -22.95
N VAL A 469 6.64 -11.11 -22.13
CA VAL A 469 6.71 -10.95 -20.67
C VAL A 469 8.04 -10.34 -20.28
N ASN A 470 8.03 -9.33 -19.43
CA ASN A 470 9.23 -8.70 -18.90
C ASN A 470 10.05 -9.73 -18.08
N PRO A 471 11.30 -10.05 -18.51
CA PRO A 471 12.05 -11.12 -17.87
C PRO A 471 12.40 -10.84 -16.40
N ILE A 472 12.63 -9.56 -16.04
CA ILE A 472 12.97 -9.14 -14.68
C ILE A 472 11.75 -9.32 -13.80
N THR A 473 10.57 -8.85 -14.25
CA THR A 473 9.31 -9.03 -13.52
C THR A 473 8.94 -10.50 -13.38
N LEU A 474 9.07 -11.29 -14.44
CA LEU A 474 8.79 -12.72 -14.40
C LEU A 474 9.69 -13.43 -13.39
N THR A 475 11.01 -13.13 -13.42
CA THR A 475 11.97 -13.70 -12.47
C THR A 475 11.62 -13.32 -11.03
N PHE A 476 11.25 -12.07 -10.80
CA PHE A 476 10.83 -11.61 -9.46
C PHE A 476 9.54 -12.32 -9.00
N VAL A 477 8.51 -12.36 -9.83
CA VAL A 477 7.21 -12.97 -9.51
C VAL A 477 7.35 -14.48 -9.26
N VAL A 478 7.96 -15.21 -10.20
CA VAL A 478 8.17 -16.66 -10.07
C VAL A 478 9.13 -16.95 -8.92
N GLY A 479 10.22 -16.20 -8.83
CA GLY A 479 11.19 -16.33 -7.73
C GLY A 479 10.55 -16.13 -6.35
N THR A 480 9.69 -15.13 -6.21
CA THR A 480 8.94 -14.88 -4.97
C THR A 480 8.02 -16.04 -4.61
N LEU A 481 7.26 -16.56 -5.57
CA LEU A 481 6.38 -17.71 -5.33
C LEU A 481 7.18 -18.97 -4.96
N VAL A 482 8.24 -19.29 -5.72
CA VAL A 482 9.11 -20.44 -5.44
C VAL A 482 9.78 -20.30 -4.08
N PHE A 483 10.30 -19.12 -3.74
CA PHE A 483 10.89 -18.85 -2.44
C PHE A 483 9.86 -19.02 -1.30
N SER A 484 8.65 -18.48 -1.46
CA SER A 484 7.59 -18.61 -0.46
C SER A 484 7.19 -20.07 -0.22
N VAL A 485 7.08 -20.86 -1.29
CA VAL A 485 6.84 -22.32 -1.20
C VAL A 485 8.01 -23.02 -0.51
N ALA A 486 9.25 -22.72 -0.90
CA ALA A 486 10.44 -23.32 -0.29
C ALA A 486 10.55 -23.03 1.21
N VAL A 487 10.30 -21.78 1.62
CA VAL A 487 10.29 -21.39 3.05
C VAL A 487 9.21 -22.16 3.82
N TYR A 488 8.00 -22.25 3.28
CA TYR A 488 6.92 -22.99 3.92
C TYR A 488 7.25 -24.50 4.04
N LEU A 489 7.75 -25.12 2.99
CA LEU A 489 8.14 -26.54 3.00
C LEU A 489 9.29 -26.79 3.99
N ALA A 490 10.30 -25.93 4.00
CA ALA A 490 11.40 -26.00 4.96
C ALA A 490 10.88 -25.93 6.40
N ALA A 491 9.97 -24.98 6.68
CA ALA A 491 9.33 -24.85 7.98
C ALA A 491 8.50 -26.10 8.34
N TYR A 492 7.73 -26.63 7.39
CA TYR A 492 6.93 -27.84 7.58
C TYR A 492 7.78 -29.04 7.98
N PHE A 493 8.85 -29.33 7.22
CA PHE A 493 9.73 -30.47 7.50
C PHE A 493 10.56 -30.25 8.78
N TYR A 494 11.02 -29.03 9.04
CA TYR A 494 11.75 -28.69 10.27
C TYR A 494 10.90 -28.93 11.52
N ASN A 495 9.67 -28.40 11.53
CA ASN A 495 8.75 -28.58 12.66
C ASN A 495 8.34 -30.04 12.83
N LYS A 496 8.04 -30.75 11.72
CA LYS A 496 7.70 -32.20 11.76
C LYS A 496 8.80 -33.04 12.41
N ARG A 497 10.08 -32.75 12.09
CA ARG A 497 11.23 -33.43 12.73
C ARG A 497 11.31 -33.16 14.22
N ARG A 498 10.74 -32.07 14.70
CA ARG A 498 10.68 -31.71 16.13
C ARG A 498 9.37 -32.13 16.79
N GLY A 499 8.57 -32.96 16.16
CA GLY A 499 7.29 -33.44 16.70
C GLY A 499 6.16 -32.41 16.66
N VAL A 500 6.32 -31.28 15.97
CA VAL A 500 5.30 -30.25 15.83
C VAL A 500 4.59 -30.37 14.49
N ASP A 501 3.28 -30.61 14.51
CA ASP A 501 2.46 -30.62 13.32
C ASP A 501 1.88 -29.22 13.05
N LEU A 502 2.39 -28.56 12.00
CA LEU A 502 1.90 -27.25 11.57
C LEU A 502 0.40 -27.27 11.23
N ASN A 503 -0.15 -28.39 10.75
CA ASN A 503 -1.57 -28.48 10.42
C ASN A 503 -2.46 -28.34 11.67
N LEU A 504 -1.99 -28.75 12.84
CA LEU A 504 -2.71 -28.56 14.10
C LEU A 504 -2.72 -27.09 14.52
N ILE A 505 -1.63 -26.36 14.25
CA ILE A 505 -1.52 -24.92 14.53
C ILE A 505 -2.62 -24.13 13.80
N TYR A 506 -2.92 -24.51 12.56
CA TYR A 506 -3.91 -23.83 11.74
C TYR A 506 -5.37 -24.18 12.07
N LYS A 507 -5.62 -25.18 12.91
CA LYS A 507 -6.98 -25.50 13.40
C LYS A 507 -7.45 -24.57 14.51
N GLU A 508 -6.54 -23.81 15.11
CA GLU A 508 -6.84 -22.91 16.21
C GLU A 508 -6.66 -21.43 15.78
N ILE A 509 -7.52 -20.57 16.30
CA ILE A 509 -7.33 -19.12 16.18
C ILE A 509 -6.21 -18.73 17.15
N PRO A 510 -5.17 -17.99 16.72
CA PRO A 510 -4.09 -17.57 17.59
C PRO A 510 -4.61 -16.86 18.85
N PRO A 511 -4.01 -17.04 20.04
CA PRO A 511 -4.36 -16.25 21.22
C PRO A 511 -4.03 -14.75 20.99
N GLU A 512 -4.67 -13.90 21.80
CA GLU A 512 -4.38 -12.45 21.81
C GLU A 512 -3.07 -12.14 22.55
#